data_c7db599b3d4d67e560969db948768b32
#
_entry.id   c7db599b3d4d67e560969db948768b32
#
_cell.length_a   1.000
_cell.length_b   1.000
_cell.length_c   1.000
_cell.angle_alpha   90.00
_cell.angle_beta   90.00
_cell.angle_gamma   90.00
#
_symmetry.space_group_name_H-M   'P 1'
#
loop_
_entity.id
_entity.type
_entity.pdbx_description
1 polymer ?
#
loop_
_entity_poly.entity_id
_entity_poly.type
_entity_poly.pdbx_seq_one_letter_code
_entity_poly.pdbx_strand_id
1 'polypeptide(L)'
;MNVVIYSRVSSQSARQSTDRQVADLQKLAADRGYTVCAVFEEKISGCKAIDERHVLLGCLDFCIDAQNHVDMLLVTEVSRLGRSTLEMLKALDMLHKHKVSVYIQNLNIETLLPDKTVNPLSSLITTLLGELAAMERQNILDRLNSGRALYIQKGGRLGRNPGSFKS
;
A
#
# COMPACT_ATOMS: atom_id res chain seq x y z
N MET A 1 -20.53 -12.31 0.37
CA MET A 1 -19.07 -12.07 0.33
C MET A 1 -18.67 -11.36 1.59
N ASN A 2 -17.61 -11.84 2.24
CA ASN A 2 -17.02 -11.26 3.43
C ASN A 2 -15.97 -10.22 3.03
N VAL A 3 -16.13 -8.99 3.49
CA VAL A 3 -15.25 -7.90 3.09
C VAL A 3 -14.62 -7.21 4.29
N VAL A 4 -13.42 -6.70 4.08
CA VAL A 4 -12.70 -5.85 5.03
C VAL A 4 -12.57 -4.46 4.42
N ILE A 5 -12.67 -3.44 5.23
CA ILE A 5 -12.47 -2.04 4.81
C ILE A 5 -11.15 -1.54 5.38
N TYR A 6 -10.31 -0.95 4.53
CA TYR A 6 -9.13 -0.22 4.96
C TYR A 6 -9.18 1.23 4.48
N SER A 7 -9.00 2.16 5.40
CA SER A 7 -8.96 3.60 5.13
C SER A 7 -7.76 4.25 5.79
N ARG A 8 -7.14 5.22 5.08
CA ARG A 8 -6.01 5.99 5.58
C ARG A 8 -6.21 7.48 5.30
N VAL A 9 -6.01 8.31 6.31
CA VAL A 9 -6.12 9.77 6.20
C VAL A 9 -4.97 10.50 6.87
N SER A 10 -4.66 11.70 6.36
CA SER A 10 -3.70 12.62 6.98
C SER A 10 -4.35 13.38 8.13
N SER A 11 -3.59 13.64 9.21
CA SER A 11 -4.09 14.26 10.44
C SER A 11 -4.63 15.69 10.29
N GLN A 12 -4.25 16.40 9.22
CA GLN A 12 -4.67 17.81 9.02
C GLN A 12 -6.11 17.97 8.49
N SER A 13 -6.72 16.90 7.92
CA SER A 13 -8.11 16.91 7.46
C SER A 13 -8.95 15.79 8.11
N ALA A 14 -8.50 15.28 9.24
CA ALA A 14 -8.66 13.90 9.65
C ALA A 14 -10.06 13.45 10.03
N ARG A 15 -10.89 14.26 10.67
CA ARG A 15 -12.15 13.72 11.24
C ARG A 15 -13.26 13.58 10.20
N GLN A 16 -13.46 14.56 9.34
CA GLN A 16 -14.56 14.53 8.37
C GLN A 16 -14.27 13.67 7.13
N SER A 17 -13.00 13.51 6.74
CA SER A 17 -12.65 12.77 5.52
C SER A 17 -12.52 11.26 5.73
N THR A 18 -12.11 10.79 6.93
CA THR A 18 -12.02 9.34 7.24
C THR A 18 -13.40 8.76 7.41
N ASP A 19 -14.20 9.40 8.26
CA ASP A 19 -15.56 8.95 8.55
C ASP A 19 -16.38 8.87 7.25
N ARG A 20 -16.15 9.81 6.32
CA ARG A 20 -16.80 9.82 5.01
C ARG A 20 -16.31 8.68 4.12
N GLN A 21 -14.99 8.45 4.00
CA GLN A 21 -14.44 7.37 3.19
C GLN A 21 -14.90 6.00 3.67
N VAL A 22 -14.88 5.77 4.99
CA VAL A 22 -15.38 4.53 5.58
C VAL A 22 -16.88 4.40 5.36
N ALA A 23 -17.67 5.46 5.58
CA ALA A 23 -19.10 5.46 5.35
C ALA A 23 -19.45 5.16 3.87
N ASP A 24 -18.72 5.73 2.91
CA ASP A 24 -18.92 5.48 1.48
C ASP A 24 -18.64 4.00 1.14
N LEU A 25 -17.57 3.41 1.69
CA LEU A 25 -17.26 1.99 1.49
C LEU A 25 -18.24 1.05 2.20
N GLN A 26 -18.71 1.42 3.41
CA GLN A 26 -19.75 0.67 4.12
C GLN A 26 -21.08 0.68 3.36
N LYS A 27 -21.45 1.86 2.83
CA LYS A 27 -22.64 1.98 1.99
C LYS A 27 -22.52 1.11 0.74
N LEU A 28 -21.38 1.16 0.05
CA LEU A 28 -21.13 0.31 -1.11
C LEU A 28 -21.24 -1.18 -0.76
N ALA A 29 -20.67 -1.59 0.38
CA ALA A 29 -20.78 -2.98 0.85
C ALA A 29 -22.25 -3.37 1.11
N ALA A 30 -23.03 -2.50 1.74
CA ALA A 30 -24.46 -2.73 2.00
C ALA A 30 -25.26 -2.81 0.70
N ASP A 31 -25.04 -1.88 -0.24
CA ASP A 31 -25.72 -1.84 -1.53
C ASP A 31 -25.44 -3.10 -2.38
N ARG A 32 -24.28 -3.72 -2.20
CA ARG A 32 -23.87 -4.97 -2.87
C ARG A 32 -24.19 -6.24 -2.07
N GLY A 33 -24.79 -6.12 -0.89
CA GLY A 33 -25.11 -7.25 -0.01
C GLY A 33 -23.86 -7.96 0.56
N TYR A 34 -22.77 -7.21 0.77
CA TYR A 34 -21.54 -7.74 1.37
C TYR A 34 -21.59 -7.66 2.89
N THR A 35 -20.94 -8.61 3.56
CA THR A 35 -20.77 -8.61 5.02
C THR A 35 -19.45 -7.98 5.39
N VAL A 36 -19.45 -6.85 6.08
CA VAL A 36 -18.23 -6.20 6.57
C VAL A 36 -17.77 -6.91 7.83
N CYS A 37 -16.63 -7.61 7.75
CA CYS A 37 -16.05 -8.38 8.86
C CYS A 37 -15.20 -7.52 9.78
N ALA A 38 -14.47 -6.54 9.21
CA ALA A 38 -13.61 -5.64 9.97
C ALA A 38 -13.41 -4.31 9.23
N VAL A 39 -13.11 -3.26 9.99
CA VAL A 39 -12.74 -1.94 9.48
C VAL A 39 -11.42 -1.54 10.13
N PHE A 40 -10.42 -1.24 9.31
CA PHE A 40 -9.11 -0.76 9.74
C PHE A 40 -8.94 0.70 9.32
N GLU A 41 -8.76 1.57 10.29
CA GLU A 41 -8.57 3.00 10.07
C GLU A 41 -7.20 3.44 10.53
N GLU A 42 -6.41 4.02 9.63
CA GLU A 42 -5.10 4.56 9.92
C GLU A 42 -5.12 6.09 9.88
N LYS A 43 -4.77 6.72 11.01
CA LYS A 43 -4.64 8.18 11.13
C LYS A 43 -3.17 8.55 11.13
N ILE A 44 -2.69 9.22 10.08
CA ILE A 44 -1.30 9.65 9.96
C ILE A 44 -1.16 11.03 10.58
N SER A 45 -0.46 11.14 11.72
CA SER A 45 -0.01 12.42 12.26
C SER A 45 1.31 12.82 11.62
N GLY A 46 1.44 14.09 11.16
CA GLY A 46 2.58 14.60 10.39
C GLY A 46 3.96 14.56 11.07
N CYS A 47 4.09 14.03 12.30
CA CYS A 47 5.32 14.03 13.07
C CYS A 47 5.89 12.66 13.48
N LYS A 48 5.23 11.54 13.18
CA LYS A 48 5.73 10.21 13.62
C LYS A 48 5.67 9.16 12.53
N ALA A 49 6.82 8.97 11.88
CA ALA A 49 7.00 8.04 10.75
C ALA A 49 7.11 6.54 11.13
N ILE A 50 7.10 6.18 12.41
CA ILE A 50 7.47 4.83 12.87
C ILE A 50 6.26 3.93 13.17
N ASP A 51 5.12 4.48 13.60
CA ASP A 51 3.94 3.69 14.01
C ASP A 51 2.93 3.37 12.88
N GLU A 52 3.15 3.87 11.67
CA GLU A 52 2.13 3.88 10.61
C GLU A 52 1.96 2.56 9.86
N ARG A 53 2.83 1.57 10.08
CA ARG A 53 2.77 0.28 9.36
C ARG A 53 1.88 -0.77 10.05
N HIS A 54 1.66 -0.64 11.35
CA HIS A 54 0.99 -1.69 12.12
C HIS A 54 -0.46 -1.90 11.71
N VAL A 55 -1.19 -0.84 11.36
CA VAL A 55 -2.61 -0.95 11.00
C VAL A 55 -2.77 -1.61 9.62
N LEU A 56 -2.00 -1.18 8.60
CA LEU A 56 -2.04 -1.83 7.29
C LEU A 56 -1.58 -3.29 7.36
N LEU A 57 -0.46 -3.55 8.03
CA LEU A 57 0.03 -4.92 8.20
C LEU A 57 -0.98 -5.79 8.92
N GLY A 58 -1.57 -5.31 10.03
CA GLY A 58 -2.64 -6.01 10.74
C GLY A 58 -3.88 -6.24 9.87
N CYS A 59 -4.23 -5.28 9.00
CA CYS A 59 -5.30 -5.46 8.02
C CYS A 59 -4.98 -6.54 7.00
N LEU A 60 -3.76 -6.54 6.45
CA LEU A 60 -3.32 -7.54 5.48
C LEU A 60 -3.25 -8.93 6.12
N ASP A 61 -2.68 -9.04 7.33
CA ASP A 61 -2.62 -10.31 8.08
C ASP A 61 -4.03 -10.84 8.36
N PHE A 62 -4.97 -9.97 8.75
CA PHE A 62 -6.37 -10.34 8.94
C PHE A 62 -7.01 -10.87 7.66
N CYS A 63 -6.72 -10.22 6.50
CA CYS A 63 -7.27 -10.61 5.22
C CYS A 63 -6.75 -11.97 4.73
N ILE A 64 -5.49 -12.31 5.00
CA ILE A 64 -4.88 -13.56 4.54
C ILE A 64 -5.09 -14.73 5.50
N ASP A 65 -5.53 -14.48 6.73
CA ASP A 65 -5.86 -15.54 7.67
C ASP A 65 -7.11 -16.29 7.19
N ALA A 66 -6.92 -17.58 6.88
CA ALA A 66 -7.98 -18.45 6.39
C ALA A 66 -9.17 -18.57 7.37
N GLN A 67 -8.96 -18.34 8.68
CA GLN A 67 -10.03 -18.40 9.68
C GLN A 67 -11.03 -17.25 9.53
N ASN A 68 -10.61 -16.13 8.99
CA ASN A 68 -11.47 -14.94 8.82
C ASN A 68 -12.34 -15.02 7.56
N HIS A 69 -12.09 -15.95 6.64
CA HIS A 69 -12.85 -16.17 5.41
C HIS A 69 -13.09 -14.88 4.61
N VAL A 70 -12.07 -14.03 4.48
CA VAL A 70 -12.16 -12.75 3.76
C VAL A 70 -12.12 -12.99 2.25
N ASP A 71 -13.10 -12.48 1.53
CA ASP A 71 -13.17 -12.57 0.07
C ASP A 71 -12.56 -11.36 -0.62
N MET A 72 -12.65 -10.16 0.01
CA MET A 72 -12.26 -8.90 -0.62
C MET A 72 -11.86 -7.84 0.41
N LEU A 73 -10.83 -7.07 0.06
CA LEU A 73 -10.43 -5.83 0.74
C LEU A 73 -10.96 -4.63 -0.04
N LEU A 74 -11.70 -3.74 0.61
CA LEU A 74 -12.21 -2.50 0.03
C LEU A 74 -11.31 -1.33 0.39
N VAL A 75 -10.85 -0.59 -0.63
CA VAL A 75 -10.05 0.64 -0.48
C VAL A 75 -10.58 1.73 -1.40
N THR A 76 -10.39 2.99 -1.03
CA THR A 76 -10.79 4.12 -1.88
C THR A 76 -9.90 4.26 -3.11
N GLU A 77 -8.60 3.98 -2.96
CA GLU A 77 -7.58 4.07 -4.03
C GLU A 77 -6.41 3.14 -3.74
N VAL A 78 -5.69 2.71 -4.76
CA VAL A 78 -4.56 1.78 -4.64
C VAL A 78 -3.43 2.34 -3.77
N SER A 79 -3.25 3.65 -3.74
CA SER A 79 -2.25 4.35 -2.92
C SER A 79 -2.42 4.13 -1.41
N ARG A 80 -3.56 3.59 -0.97
CA ARG A 80 -3.79 3.19 0.43
C ARG A 80 -2.99 1.94 0.82
N LEU A 81 -2.66 1.08 -0.14
CA LEU A 81 -1.97 -0.19 0.10
C LEU A 81 -0.45 -0.08 0.31
N GLY A 82 0.12 1.12 0.23
CA GLY A 82 1.55 1.33 0.44
C GLY A 82 1.95 2.79 0.35
N ARG A 83 3.19 3.10 0.74
CA ARG A 83 3.79 4.44 0.60
C ARG A 83 4.62 4.57 -0.67
N SER A 84 5.10 3.46 -1.17
CA SER A 84 5.81 3.36 -2.44
C SER A 84 5.06 2.42 -3.37
N THR A 85 5.29 2.57 -4.64
CA THR A 85 4.70 1.71 -5.67
C THR A 85 5.06 0.23 -5.44
N LEU A 86 6.28 -0.03 -4.97
CA LEU A 86 6.72 -1.40 -4.64
C LEU A 86 5.93 -2.02 -3.46
N GLU A 87 5.61 -1.22 -2.43
CA GLU A 87 4.79 -1.70 -1.29
C GLU A 87 3.36 -2.03 -1.74
N MET A 88 2.75 -1.20 -2.59
CA MET A 88 1.43 -1.47 -3.18
C MET A 88 1.42 -2.78 -3.97
N LEU A 89 2.43 -3.01 -4.81
CA LEU A 89 2.59 -4.25 -5.57
C LEU A 89 2.71 -5.48 -4.67
N LYS A 90 3.52 -5.39 -3.61
CA LYS A 90 3.69 -6.50 -2.66
C LYS A 90 2.39 -6.82 -1.91
N ALA A 91 1.63 -5.80 -1.52
CA ALA A 91 0.34 -5.98 -0.86
C ALA A 91 -0.68 -6.67 -1.81
N LEU A 92 -0.76 -6.22 -3.07
CA LEU A 92 -1.63 -6.85 -4.08
C LEU A 92 -1.24 -8.31 -4.34
N ASP A 93 0.06 -8.59 -4.55
CA ASP A 93 0.56 -9.95 -4.78
C ASP A 93 0.25 -10.88 -3.61
N MET A 94 0.45 -10.40 -2.38
CA MET A 94 0.16 -11.16 -1.16
C MET A 94 -1.33 -11.51 -1.07
N LEU A 95 -2.23 -10.54 -1.27
CA LEU A 95 -3.68 -10.76 -1.23
C LEU A 95 -4.13 -11.72 -2.35
N HIS A 96 -3.62 -11.57 -3.57
CA HIS A 96 -3.95 -12.44 -4.71
C HIS A 96 -3.50 -13.89 -4.48
N LYS A 97 -2.34 -14.12 -3.88
CA LYS A 97 -1.87 -15.47 -3.50
C LYS A 97 -2.84 -16.18 -2.56
N HIS A 98 -3.50 -15.42 -1.69
CA HIS A 98 -4.52 -15.94 -0.76
C HIS A 98 -5.95 -15.84 -1.31
N LYS A 99 -6.10 -15.54 -2.63
CA LYS A 99 -7.41 -15.43 -3.30
C LYS A 99 -8.31 -14.33 -2.74
N VAL A 100 -7.75 -13.36 -2.05
CA VAL A 100 -8.45 -12.15 -1.60
C VAL A 100 -8.39 -11.09 -2.70
N SER A 101 -9.55 -10.67 -3.19
CA SER A 101 -9.65 -9.58 -4.16
C SER A 101 -9.43 -8.23 -3.48
N VAL A 102 -9.06 -7.21 -4.26
CA VAL A 102 -9.09 -5.82 -3.81
C VAL A 102 -10.07 -5.04 -4.68
N TYR A 103 -11.02 -4.37 -4.05
CA TYR A 103 -11.87 -3.41 -4.72
C TYR A 103 -11.29 -2.01 -4.56
N ILE A 104 -11.02 -1.35 -5.67
CA ILE A 104 -10.45 0.00 -5.75
C ILE A 104 -11.57 0.95 -6.17
N GLN A 105 -12.11 1.70 -5.22
CA GLN A 105 -13.34 2.47 -5.40
C GLN A 105 -13.22 3.55 -6.50
N ASN A 106 -12.14 4.34 -6.51
CA ASN A 106 -11.95 5.42 -7.47
C ASN A 106 -11.83 4.94 -8.93
N LEU A 107 -11.49 3.68 -9.14
CA LEU A 107 -11.40 3.04 -10.45
C LEU A 107 -12.61 2.15 -10.74
N ASN A 108 -13.42 1.84 -9.73
CA ASN A 108 -14.50 0.86 -9.78
C ASN A 108 -14.03 -0.51 -10.31
N ILE A 109 -12.90 -0.99 -9.80
CA ILE A 109 -12.25 -2.23 -10.27
C ILE A 109 -12.09 -3.20 -9.11
N GLU A 110 -12.45 -4.48 -9.37
CA GLU A 110 -12.06 -5.63 -8.55
C GLU A 110 -10.83 -6.29 -9.17
N THR A 111 -9.83 -6.58 -8.34
CA THR A 111 -8.55 -7.09 -8.83
C THR A 111 -8.58 -8.56 -9.21
N LEU A 112 -9.53 -9.33 -8.67
CA LEU A 112 -9.82 -10.70 -9.07
C LEU A 112 -11.23 -10.79 -9.63
N LEU A 113 -11.41 -11.66 -10.62
CA LEU A 113 -12.71 -12.05 -11.15
C LEU A 113 -13.42 -13.03 -10.19
N PRO A 114 -14.73 -13.31 -10.40
CA PRO A 114 -15.47 -14.26 -9.54
C PRO A 114 -14.86 -15.66 -9.47
N ASP A 115 -14.16 -16.10 -10.51
CA ASP A 115 -13.42 -17.37 -10.57
C ASP A 115 -12.04 -17.31 -9.86
N LYS A 116 -11.75 -16.19 -9.20
CA LYS A 116 -10.48 -15.92 -8.52
C LYS A 116 -9.26 -15.85 -9.45
N THR A 117 -9.46 -15.68 -10.74
CA THR A 117 -8.40 -15.30 -11.69
C THR A 117 -8.16 -13.80 -11.67
N VAL A 118 -6.98 -13.36 -12.10
CA VAL A 118 -6.63 -11.93 -12.10
C VAL A 118 -7.44 -11.21 -13.17
N ASN A 119 -8.11 -10.12 -12.78
CA ASN A 119 -8.80 -9.25 -13.70
C ASN A 119 -7.79 -8.59 -14.68
N PRO A 120 -8.01 -8.67 -16.01
CA PRO A 120 -7.11 -8.06 -17.00
C PRO A 120 -6.84 -6.57 -16.78
N LEU A 121 -7.84 -5.79 -16.32
CA LEU A 121 -7.66 -4.39 -15.97
C LEU A 121 -6.75 -4.22 -14.75
N SER A 122 -6.86 -5.09 -13.76
CA SER A 122 -5.95 -5.12 -12.61
C SER A 122 -4.54 -5.49 -13.04
N SER A 123 -4.37 -6.42 -13.98
CA SER A 123 -3.07 -6.77 -14.54
C SER A 123 -2.38 -5.56 -15.19
N LEU A 124 -3.14 -4.76 -15.95
CA LEU A 124 -2.62 -3.52 -16.53
C LEU A 124 -2.16 -2.53 -15.45
N ILE A 125 -2.99 -2.31 -14.42
CA ILE A 125 -2.64 -1.44 -13.29
C ILE A 125 -1.36 -1.93 -12.60
N THR A 126 -1.25 -3.23 -12.34
CA THR A 126 -0.09 -3.86 -11.71
C THR A 126 1.18 -3.67 -12.57
N THR A 127 1.06 -3.79 -13.90
CA THR A 127 2.17 -3.53 -14.83
C THR A 127 2.61 -2.07 -14.78
N LEU A 128 1.68 -1.12 -14.83
CA LEU A 128 1.98 0.32 -14.73
C LEU A 128 2.64 0.66 -13.38
N LEU A 129 2.15 0.10 -12.29
CA LEU A 129 2.77 0.27 -10.97
C LEU A 129 4.20 -0.33 -10.95
N GLY A 130 4.43 -1.45 -11.64
CA GLY A 130 5.76 -2.05 -11.78
C GLY A 130 6.75 -1.12 -12.46
N GLU A 131 6.36 -0.52 -13.57
CA GLU A 131 7.17 0.45 -14.30
C GLU A 131 7.45 1.72 -13.45
N LEU A 132 6.43 2.24 -12.76
CA LEU A 132 6.61 3.38 -11.85
C LEU A 132 7.58 3.06 -10.71
N ALA A 133 7.51 1.86 -10.14
CA ALA A 133 8.44 1.42 -9.09
C ALA A 133 9.89 1.34 -9.61
N ALA A 134 10.08 0.88 -10.84
CA ALA A 134 11.38 0.86 -11.49
C ALA A 134 11.93 2.27 -11.71
N MET A 135 11.09 3.20 -12.18
CA MET A 135 11.47 4.61 -12.35
C MET A 135 11.81 5.28 -11.01
N GLU A 136 11.02 5.07 -9.97
CA GLU A 136 11.31 5.59 -8.61
C GLU A 136 12.68 5.11 -8.12
N ARG A 137 12.96 3.82 -8.31
CA ARG A 137 14.25 3.22 -7.93
C ARG A 137 15.41 3.85 -8.71
N GLN A 138 15.27 4.04 -10.02
CA GLN A 138 16.29 4.67 -10.85
C GLN A 138 16.55 6.11 -10.40
N ASN A 139 15.51 6.90 -10.16
CA ASN A 139 15.62 8.26 -9.67
C ASN A 139 16.36 8.36 -8.33
N ILE A 140 16.15 7.40 -7.42
CA ILE A 140 16.87 7.32 -6.14
C ILE A 140 18.36 7.05 -6.39
N LEU A 141 18.70 6.10 -7.27
CA LEU A 141 20.07 5.77 -7.62
C LEU A 141 20.80 6.97 -8.24
N ASP A 142 20.14 7.68 -9.15
CA ASP A 142 20.69 8.85 -9.82
C ASP A 142 20.97 9.99 -8.83
N ARG A 143 20.07 10.24 -7.89
CA ARG A 143 20.29 11.22 -6.80
C ARG A 143 21.46 10.82 -5.91
N LEU A 144 21.57 9.54 -5.55
CA LEU A 144 22.68 9.03 -4.73
C LEU A 144 24.02 9.16 -5.47
N ASN A 145 24.07 8.82 -6.75
CA ASN A 145 25.27 8.92 -7.59
C ASN A 145 25.69 10.39 -7.77
N SER A 146 24.73 11.28 -8.05
CA SER A 146 24.98 12.73 -8.16
C SER A 146 25.48 13.30 -6.82
N GLY A 147 24.89 12.91 -5.69
CA GLY A 147 25.34 13.32 -4.36
C GLY A 147 26.75 12.82 -4.05
N ARG A 148 27.08 11.58 -4.43
CA ARG A 148 28.45 11.02 -4.28
C ARG A 148 29.46 11.76 -5.13
N ALA A 149 29.13 12.05 -6.39
CA ALA A 149 30.00 12.80 -7.29
C ALA A 149 30.31 14.20 -6.75
N LEU A 150 29.30 14.93 -6.29
CA LEU A 150 29.47 16.25 -5.66
C LEU A 150 30.32 16.20 -4.39
N TYR A 151 30.15 15.16 -3.56
CA TYR A 151 30.93 14.96 -2.34
C TYR A 151 32.40 14.74 -2.67
N ILE A 152 32.72 13.91 -3.67
CA ILE A 152 34.10 13.66 -4.14
C ILE A 152 34.69 14.94 -4.71
N GLN A 153 33.94 15.69 -5.53
CA GLN A 153 34.38 16.96 -6.13
C GLN A 153 34.76 18.01 -5.07
N LYS A 154 34.05 17.99 -3.93
CA LYS A 154 34.36 18.86 -2.77
C LYS A 154 35.50 18.34 -1.88
N GLY A 155 36.25 17.33 -2.32
CA GLY A 155 37.37 16.74 -1.58
C GLY A 155 36.98 15.69 -0.56
N GLY A 156 35.73 15.27 -0.55
CA GLY A 156 35.22 14.17 0.28
C GLY A 156 35.72 12.82 -0.20
N ARG A 157 35.89 11.88 0.72
CA ARG A 157 36.31 10.50 0.43
C ARG A 157 35.17 9.53 0.77
N LEU A 158 34.84 8.65 -0.17
CA LEU A 158 33.87 7.58 0.06
C LEU A 158 34.58 6.35 0.62
N GLY A 159 33.92 5.62 1.50
CA GLY A 159 34.42 4.40 2.12
C GLY A 159 34.90 4.61 3.56
N ARG A 160 35.44 3.51 4.13
CA ARG A 160 35.91 3.49 5.53
C ARG A 160 37.18 4.34 5.68
N ASN A 161 37.24 5.08 6.77
CA ASN A 161 38.46 5.84 7.10
C ASN A 161 39.68 4.90 7.27
N PRO A 162 40.83 5.23 6.67
CA PRO A 162 42.04 4.46 6.89
C PRO A 162 42.37 4.41 8.40
N GLY A 163 42.66 3.22 8.93
CA GLY A 163 43.02 3.02 10.34
C GLY A 163 41.86 2.72 11.29
N SER A 164 40.59 2.74 10.86
CA SER A 164 39.46 2.31 11.72
C SER A 164 39.25 0.80 11.64
N PHE A 165 39.95 0.03 12.48
CA PHE A 165 39.68 -1.40 12.69
C PHE A 165 38.57 -1.57 13.74
N LYS A 166 37.64 -2.51 13.53
CA LYS A 166 36.78 -2.97 14.63
C LYS A 166 37.66 -3.79 15.58
N SER A 167 37.78 -3.35 16.81
CA SER A 167 38.19 -4.22 17.93
C SER A 167 37.13 -5.26 18.21
#